data_00c7e98d2c2f34e6de18868b61c99570
#
_entry.id   00c7e98d2c2f34e6de18868b61c99570
#
_cell.length_a   1.000
_cell.length_b   1.000
_cell.length_c   1.000
_cell.angle_alpha   90.00
_cell.angle_beta   90.00
_cell.angle_gamma   90.00
#
_symmetry.space_group_name_H-M   'P 1'
#
loop_
_entity.id
_entity.type
_entity.pdbx_description
1 polymer ?
#
loop_
_entity_poly.entity_id
_entity_poly.type
_entity_poly.pdbx_seq_one_letter_code
_entity_poly.pdbx_strand_id
1 'polypeptide(L)'
;HIVFDIGGFNSAKEEGKALKLMQFASKSLDGVIYHTKSQITYYEKCHPWLLSKSRYIAFGTDAEYFQPTGTPIEKENPYILCVGYNKRDWDTLLQAYEKLRNLQKGRNQDGLADFPKLKLIGKEKLDRKYDGVETVGFIPVTQLIKEIEKATFCVLPLQSFNYSFGQMTLLQQMLLKKAVIAANVPSLRDYVTDGQDCLLYEPENAEELAEQMERLIQDPKLAEKLGENAMNSVREKWNEKRMAQDIWEFCREIVR
;
A
#
# COMPACT_ATOMS: atom_id res chain seq x y z
N HIS A 1 14.76 -24.53 -8.71
CA HIS A 1 14.90 -23.26 -7.98
C HIS A 1 13.80 -22.31 -8.43
N ILE A 2 12.82 -22.05 -7.55
CA ILE A 2 11.75 -21.06 -7.75
C ILE A 2 12.04 -19.89 -6.83
N VAL A 3 11.93 -18.66 -7.35
CA VAL A 3 12.12 -17.45 -6.57
C VAL A 3 10.89 -16.56 -6.63
N PHE A 4 10.69 -15.81 -5.55
CA PHE A 4 9.72 -14.71 -5.49
C PHE A 4 10.45 -13.40 -5.78
N ASP A 5 10.09 -12.75 -6.89
CA ASP A 5 10.65 -11.44 -7.22
C ASP A 5 9.82 -10.31 -6.60
N ILE A 6 10.26 -9.86 -5.47
CA ILE A 6 9.74 -8.69 -4.76
C ILE A 6 10.55 -7.43 -5.04
N GLY A 7 11.18 -7.35 -6.22
CA GLY A 7 12.02 -6.23 -6.65
C GLY A 7 13.52 -6.56 -6.74
N GLY A 8 13.92 -7.81 -6.55
CA GLY A 8 15.32 -8.24 -6.63
C GLY A 8 15.90 -8.04 -8.03
N PHE A 9 15.16 -8.37 -9.06
CA PHE A 9 15.58 -8.20 -10.45
C PHE A 9 15.44 -6.74 -10.90
N ASN A 10 14.36 -6.05 -10.53
CA ASN A 10 14.08 -4.68 -10.98
C ASN A 10 14.87 -3.62 -10.21
N SER A 11 15.48 -3.94 -9.07
CA SER A 11 16.33 -3.01 -8.33
C SER A 11 17.69 -2.79 -9.00
N ALA A 12 18.10 -3.71 -9.88
CA ALA A 12 19.25 -3.48 -10.73
C ALA A 12 18.90 -2.46 -11.81
N LYS A 13 19.82 -1.53 -12.10
CA LYS A 13 19.68 -0.63 -13.25
C LYS A 13 19.57 -1.47 -14.53
N GLU A 14 18.92 -0.93 -15.56
CA GLU A 14 18.75 -1.60 -16.86
C GLU A 14 20.09 -1.80 -17.64
N GLU A 15 21.19 -1.47 -17.00
CA GLU A 15 22.57 -1.62 -17.52
C GLU A 15 23.58 -1.79 -16.40
N GLY A 16 24.80 -2.21 -16.75
CA GLY A 16 25.92 -2.30 -15.85
C GLY A 16 26.21 -3.71 -15.31
N LYS A 17 27.18 -3.79 -14.39
CA LYS A 17 27.69 -5.08 -13.87
C LYS A 17 26.64 -5.84 -13.05
N ALA A 18 25.82 -5.13 -12.27
CA ALA A 18 24.77 -5.74 -11.46
C ALA A 18 23.74 -6.46 -12.34
N LEU A 19 23.27 -5.81 -13.42
CA LEU A 19 22.37 -6.46 -14.38
C LEU A 19 23.01 -7.72 -14.99
N LYS A 20 24.25 -7.64 -15.46
CA LYS A 20 24.96 -8.81 -16.04
C LYS A 20 25.07 -9.98 -15.08
N LEU A 21 25.34 -9.69 -13.80
CA LEU A 21 25.35 -10.72 -12.76
C LEU A 21 23.98 -11.36 -12.55
N MET A 22 22.94 -10.54 -12.45
CA MET A 22 21.54 -11.02 -12.31
C MET A 22 21.10 -11.80 -13.56
N GLN A 23 21.49 -11.35 -14.74
CA GLN A 23 21.24 -12.06 -15.99
C GLN A 23 21.90 -13.46 -16.00
N PHE A 24 23.12 -13.55 -15.54
CA PHE A 24 23.83 -14.82 -15.42
C PHE A 24 23.16 -15.75 -14.40
N ALA A 25 22.92 -15.27 -13.18
CA ALA A 25 22.31 -16.04 -12.10
C ALA A 25 20.89 -16.50 -12.44
N SER A 26 20.10 -15.67 -13.09
CA SER A 26 18.69 -15.97 -13.41
C SER A 26 18.51 -17.06 -14.47
N LYS A 27 19.55 -17.40 -15.23
CA LYS A 27 19.47 -18.51 -16.21
C LYS A 27 19.26 -19.87 -15.57
N SER A 28 19.73 -20.06 -14.35
CA SER A 28 19.61 -21.32 -13.59
C SER A 28 18.27 -21.48 -12.87
N LEU A 29 17.38 -20.48 -12.94
CA LEU A 29 16.07 -20.55 -12.30
C LEU A 29 15.12 -21.42 -13.11
N ASP A 30 14.34 -22.24 -12.41
CA ASP A 30 13.26 -23.06 -12.96
C ASP A 30 11.95 -22.28 -13.00
N GLY A 31 11.74 -21.34 -12.07
CA GLY A 31 10.55 -20.52 -12.02
C GLY A 31 10.74 -19.17 -11.30
N VAL A 32 9.95 -18.18 -11.69
CA VAL A 32 9.89 -16.88 -11.03
C VAL A 32 8.43 -16.51 -10.78
N ILE A 33 8.11 -16.19 -9.54
CA ILE A 33 6.81 -15.64 -9.13
C ILE A 33 6.95 -14.15 -8.90
N TYR A 34 6.07 -13.36 -9.50
CA TYR A 34 6.01 -11.92 -9.30
C TYR A 34 4.59 -11.47 -8.96
N HIS A 35 4.47 -10.38 -8.19
CA HIS A 35 3.20 -9.93 -7.62
C HIS A 35 2.67 -8.62 -8.21
N THR A 36 3.29 -8.13 -9.27
CA THR A 36 2.88 -6.90 -9.97
C THR A 36 2.97 -7.14 -11.47
N LYS A 37 1.85 -7.06 -12.19
CA LYS A 37 1.81 -7.39 -13.64
C LYS A 37 2.79 -6.56 -14.47
N SER A 38 2.98 -5.31 -14.10
CA SER A 38 3.91 -4.42 -14.80
C SER A 38 5.37 -4.87 -14.75
N GLN A 39 5.76 -5.79 -13.82
CA GLN A 39 7.12 -6.35 -13.77
C GLN A 39 7.48 -7.12 -15.05
N ILE A 40 6.49 -7.64 -15.78
CA ILE A 40 6.74 -8.39 -17.02
C ILE A 40 7.51 -7.57 -18.06
N THR A 41 7.26 -6.26 -18.14
CA THR A 41 7.95 -5.37 -19.07
C THR A 41 9.47 -5.27 -18.82
N TYR A 42 9.87 -5.38 -17.55
CA TYR A 42 11.29 -5.44 -17.19
C TYR A 42 11.91 -6.78 -17.60
N TYR A 43 11.18 -7.89 -17.46
CA TYR A 43 11.67 -9.20 -17.90
C TYR A 43 11.79 -9.25 -19.44
N GLU A 44 10.83 -8.72 -20.17
CA GLU A 44 10.90 -8.60 -21.63
C GLU A 44 12.19 -7.91 -22.09
N LYS A 45 12.54 -6.82 -21.43
CA LYS A 45 13.72 -6.02 -21.75
C LYS A 45 15.03 -6.63 -21.25
N CYS A 46 15.08 -7.06 -20.02
CA CYS A 46 16.32 -7.39 -19.32
C CYS A 46 16.57 -8.89 -19.11
N HIS A 47 15.52 -9.71 -19.08
CA HIS A 47 15.59 -11.13 -18.77
C HIS A 47 14.63 -11.97 -19.64
N PRO A 48 14.68 -11.88 -20.99
CA PRO A 48 13.68 -12.50 -21.87
C PRO A 48 13.54 -14.02 -21.69
N TRP A 49 14.57 -14.71 -21.23
CA TRP A 49 14.52 -16.15 -20.92
C TRP A 49 13.66 -16.49 -19.68
N LEU A 50 13.29 -15.48 -18.87
CA LEU A 50 12.39 -15.70 -17.72
C LEU A 50 10.92 -15.64 -18.12
N LEU A 51 10.55 -15.12 -19.29
CA LEU A 51 9.15 -14.96 -19.69
C LEU A 51 8.37 -16.28 -19.65
N SER A 52 8.96 -17.36 -20.19
CA SER A 52 8.34 -18.69 -20.18
C SER A 52 8.38 -19.39 -18.82
N LYS A 53 9.18 -18.90 -17.90
CA LYS A 53 9.39 -19.44 -16.55
C LYS A 53 8.78 -18.58 -15.45
N SER A 54 8.16 -17.45 -15.79
CA SER A 54 7.61 -16.54 -14.82
C SER A 54 6.09 -16.58 -14.79
N ARG A 55 5.53 -16.37 -13.60
CA ARG A 55 4.08 -16.30 -13.41
C ARG A 55 3.72 -15.13 -12.50
N TYR A 56 2.74 -14.36 -12.93
CA TYR A 56 2.04 -13.44 -12.04
C TYR A 56 1.16 -14.26 -11.10
N ILE A 57 1.43 -14.11 -9.80
CA ILE A 57 0.57 -14.61 -8.74
C ILE A 57 0.29 -13.43 -7.82
N ALA A 58 -0.98 -13.10 -7.65
CA ALA A 58 -1.35 -11.98 -6.80
C ALA A 58 -0.88 -12.22 -5.36
N PHE A 59 -0.36 -11.16 -4.72
CA PHE A 59 -0.06 -11.21 -3.29
C PHE A 59 -1.36 -11.36 -2.50
N GLY A 60 -1.36 -12.28 -1.55
CA GLY A 60 -2.48 -12.51 -0.64
C GLY A 60 -2.09 -12.18 0.80
N THR A 61 -3.08 -11.80 1.60
CA THR A 61 -2.89 -11.56 3.03
C THR A 61 -3.81 -12.44 3.85
N ASP A 62 -3.41 -12.73 5.10
CA ASP A 62 -4.13 -13.59 6.03
C ASP A 62 -5.47 -12.96 6.44
N ALA A 63 -6.53 -13.40 5.76
CA ALA A 63 -7.88 -12.89 5.96
C ALA A 63 -8.54 -13.40 7.25
N GLU A 64 -7.97 -14.42 7.89
CA GLU A 64 -8.43 -14.91 9.18
C GLU A 64 -7.78 -14.15 10.33
N TYR A 65 -6.52 -13.78 10.19
CA TYR A 65 -5.80 -13.00 11.19
C TYR A 65 -6.17 -11.51 11.20
N PHE A 66 -6.26 -10.88 10.01
CA PHE A 66 -6.64 -9.48 9.86
C PHE A 66 -8.16 -9.33 9.76
N GLN A 67 -8.86 -9.62 10.85
CA GLN A 67 -10.31 -9.42 10.94
C GLN A 67 -10.63 -8.20 11.80
N PRO A 68 -11.71 -7.46 11.47
CA PRO A 68 -12.18 -6.40 12.35
C PRO A 68 -12.47 -6.92 13.75
N THR A 69 -11.86 -6.30 14.77
CA THR A 69 -12.08 -6.66 16.18
C THR A 69 -13.31 -5.98 16.76
N GLY A 70 -13.89 -5.03 16.02
CA GLY A 70 -14.99 -4.19 16.48
C GLY A 70 -14.52 -2.98 17.29
N THR A 71 -13.23 -2.66 17.26
CA THR A 71 -12.72 -1.43 17.86
C THR A 71 -13.31 -0.22 17.14
N PRO A 72 -14.01 0.69 17.84
CA PRO A 72 -14.67 1.83 17.19
C PRO A 72 -13.65 2.86 16.69
N ILE A 73 -14.06 3.64 15.69
CA ILE A 73 -13.30 4.79 15.22
C ILE A 73 -13.14 5.79 16.38
N GLU A 74 -11.94 6.35 16.52
CA GLU A 74 -11.64 7.36 17.53
C GLU A 74 -12.32 8.69 17.17
N LYS A 75 -13.25 9.14 18.01
CA LYS A 75 -14.06 10.33 17.75
C LYS A 75 -13.59 11.57 18.50
N GLU A 76 -13.04 11.40 19.70
CA GLU A 76 -12.58 12.54 20.52
C GLU A 76 -11.28 13.14 20.00
N ASN A 77 -10.39 12.30 19.49
CA ASN A 77 -9.13 12.69 18.88
C ASN A 77 -8.96 11.98 17.53
N PRO A 78 -9.78 12.33 16.51
CA PRO A 78 -9.76 11.64 15.24
C PRO A 78 -8.40 11.75 14.56
N TYR A 79 -8.01 10.71 13.81
CA TYR A 79 -6.76 10.73 13.07
C TYR A 79 -6.81 9.97 11.75
N ILE A 80 -5.99 10.45 10.82
CA ILE A 80 -5.65 9.81 9.57
C ILE A 80 -4.40 8.99 9.82
N LEU A 81 -4.34 7.77 9.34
CA LEU A 81 -3.23 6.86 9.61
C LEU A 81 -2.38 6.59 8.37
N CYS A 82 -1.07 6.71 8.52
CA CYS A 82 -0.10 6.19 7.56
C CYS A 82 0.80 5.16 8.25
N VAL A 83 0.92 3.96 7.65
CA VAL A 83 1.72 2.85 8.20
C VAL A 83 2.90 2.52 7.31
N GLY A 84 4.04 2.22 7.94
CA GLY A 84 5.27 1.76 7.30
C GLY A 84 6.33 2.83 7.15
N TYR A 85 7.54 2.43 6.76
CA TYR A 85 8.69 3.35 6.65
C TYR A 85 9.40 3.28 5.30
N ASN A 86 9.46 2.11 4.69
CA ASN A 86 10.14 1.92 3.42
C ASN A 86 9.32 2.50 2.27
N LYS A 87 9.98 3.23 1.38
CA LYS A 87 9.41 3.71 0.12
C LYS A 87 8.13 4.56 0.28
N ARG A 88 7.96 5.18 1.45
CA ARG A 88 6.89 6.15 1.66
C ARG A 88 7.32 7.51 1.11
N ASP A 89 6.44 8.13 0.37
CA ASP A 89 6.58 9.52 -0.07
C ASP A 89 6.07 10.44 1.05
N TRP A 90 6.95 10.67 2.03
CA TRP A 90 6.65 11.50 3.19
C TRP A 90 6.43 12.94 2.81
N ASP A 91 7.17 13.45 1.82
CA ASP A 91 7.11 14.85 1.43
C ASP A 91 5.75 15.19 0.84
N THR A 92 5.26 14.40 -0.08
CA THR A 92 3.90 14.54 -0.65
C THR A 92 2.82 14.46 0.42
N LEU A 93 2.91 13.46 1.33
CA LEU A 93 1.93 13.31 2.41
C LEU A 93 1.89 14.51 3.35
N LEU A 94 3.06 14.97 3.79
CA LEU A 94 3.15 16.08 4.75
C LEU A 94 2.72 17.39 4.10
N GLN A 95 3.08 17.65 2.85
CA GLN A 95 2.62 18.82 2.09
C GLN A 95 1.09 18.82 1.92
N ALA A 96 0.51 17.68 1.54
CA ALA A 96 -0.94 17.53 1.40
C ALA A 96 -1.66 17.81 2.72
N TYR A 97 -1.17 17.23 3.82
CA TYR A 97 -1.76 17.43 5.14
C TYR A 97 -1.65 18.88 5.63
N GLU A 98 -0.47 19.51 5.50
CA GLU A 98 -0.29 20.92 5.86
C GLU A 98 -1.19 21.85 5.05
N LYS A 99 -1.30 21.62 3.73
CA LYS A 99 -2.21 22.37 2.85
C LYS A 99 -3.65 22.29 3.34
N LEU A 100 -4.14 21.06 3.56
CA LEU A 100 -5.51 20.83 3.99
C LEU A 100 -5.79 21.46 5.36
N ARG A 101 -4.86 21.30 6.31
CA ARG A 101 -4.97 21.89 7.64
C ARG A 101 -4.99 23.44 7.60
N ASN A 102 -4.19 24.04 6.74
CA ASN A 102 -4.17 25.50 6.56
C ASN A 102 -5.46 26.03 5.92
N LEU A 103 -6.04 25.31 4.96
CA LEU A 103 -7.35 25.63 4.40
C LEU A 103 -8.44 25.58 5.47
N GLN A 104 -8.41 24.60 6.35
CA GLN A 104 -9.37 24.46 7.45
C GLN A 104 -9.23 25.61 8.47
N LYS A 105 -8.01 26.02 8.83
CA LYS A 105 -7.75 27.20 9.66
C LYS A 105 -8.35 28.49 9.08
N GLY A 106 -8.26 28.66 7.77
CA GLY A 106 -8.82 29.82 7.07
C GLY A 106 -10.35 29.84 7.02
N ARG A 107 -10.99 28.66 7.07
CA ARG A 107 -12.47 28.55 7.04
C ARG A 107 -13.10 28.78 8.42
N ASN A 108 -12.46 28.34 9.52
CA ASN A 108 -12.96 28.48 10.89
C ASN A 108 -11.81 28.67 11.87
N GLN A 109 -11.80 29.74 12.65
CA GLN A 109 -10.76 29.99 13.69
C GLN A 109 -10.77 28.90 14.78
N ASP A 110 -11.93 28.30 15.09
CA ASP A 110 -12.09 27.20 16.05
C ASP A 110 -12.10 25.80 15.39
N GLY A 111 -12.05 25.74 14.06
CA GLY A 111 -12.33 24.54 13.27
C GLY A 111 -11.24 23.46 13.27
N LEU A 112 -10.21 23.59 14.10
CA LEU A 112 -9.15 22.58 14.22
C LEU A 112 -9.37 21.61 15.39
N ALA A 113 -10.33 21.85 16.26
CA ALA A 113 -10.58 20.97 17.41
C ALA A 113 -10.97 19.56 16.95
N ASP A 114 -11.81 19.46 15.91
CA ASP A 114 -12.31 18.18 15.36
C ASP A 114 -11.56 17.73 14.09
N PHE A 115 -10.54 18.51 13.65
CA PHE A 115 -9.79 18.15 12.45
C PHE A 115 -8.83 16.99 12.76
N PRO A 116 -8.89 15.86 11.98
CA PRO A 116 -8.12 14.68 12.29
C PRO A 116 -6.62 14.93 12.24
N LYS A 117 -5.90 14.45 13.27
CA LYS A 117 -4.43 14.44 13.29
C LYS A 117 -3.89 13.49 12.22
N LEU A 118 -2.64 13.66 11.82
CA LEU A 118 -1.93 12.68 10.99
C LEU A 118 -1.02 11.85 11.89
N LYS A 119 -1.33 10.55 12.03
CA LYS A 119 -0.53 9.59 12.78
C LYS A 119 0.32 8.74 11.83
N LEU A 120 1.64 8.75 12.06
CA LEU A 120 2.62 8.02 11.26
C LEU A 120 3.19 6.87 12.11
N ILE A 121 2.85 5.62 11.78
CA ILE A 121 3.39 4.42 12.45
C ILE A 121 4.51 3.83 11.61
N GLY A 122 5.69 3.62 12.23
CA GLY A 122 6.91 3.15 11.58
C GLY A 122 7.84 4.30 11.15
N LYS A 123 7.48 5.55 11.42
CA LYS A 123 8.32 6.73 11.23
C LYS A 123 8.63 7.34 12.59
N GLU A 124 9.88 7.22 13.06
CA GLU A 124 10.25 7.67 14.40
C GLU A 124 10.48 9.18 14.49
N LYS A 125 11.05 9.77 13.46
CA LYS A 125 11.44 11.19 13.45
C LYS A 125 11.14 11.84 12.10
N LEU A 126 10.74 13.08 12.14
CA LEU A 126 10.63 13.99 11.01
C LEU A 126 11.80 14.99 11.05
N ASP A 127 12.10 15.60 9.93
CA ASP A 127 13.12 16.64 9.77
C ASP A 127 12.80 17.91 10.55
N ARG A 128 11.52 18.22 10.68
CA ARG A 128 10.99 19.34 11.47
C ARG A 128 9.68 18.93 12.17
N LYS A 129 9.21 19.78 13.06
CA LYS A 129 7.90 19.63 13.69
C LYS A 129 6.81 20.10 12.72
N TYR A 130 5.81 19.25 12.55
CA TYR A 130 4.58 19.53 11.79
C TYR A 130 3.39 19.62 12.76
N ASP A 131 2.57 20.66 12.62
CA ASP A 131 1.41 20.84 13.48
C ASP A 131 0.33 19.79 13.19
N GLY A 132 -0.13 19.09 14.24
CA GLY A 132 -1.11 18.01 14.13
C GLY A 132 -0.55 16.68 13.63
N VAL A 133 0.77 16.53 13.47
CA VAL A 133 1.41 15.28 13.08
C VAL A 133 2.04 14.58 14.28
N GLU A 134 1.69 13.31 14.47
CA GLU A 134 2.23 12.42 15.50
C GLU A 134 3.05 11.31 14.84
N THR A 135 4.25 11.06 15.35
CA THR A 135 5.10 9.95 14.89
C THR A 135 5.18 8.88 15.96
N VAL A 136 5.03 7.64 15.54
CA VAL A 136 5.11 6.46 16.39
C VAL A 136 6.10 5.48 15.76
N GLY A 137 7.02 4.91 16.54
CA GLY A 137 7.92 3.87 16.07
C GLY A 137 7.18 2.58 15.71
N PHE A 138 7.93 1.48 15.63
CA PHE A 138 7.32 0.18 15.39
C PHE A 138 6.49 -0.27 16.60
N ILE A 139 5.30 -0.78 16.33
CA ILE A 139 4.40 -1.36 17.32
C ILE A 139 4.06 -2.81 16.94
N PRO A 140 3.69 -3.66 17.94
CA PRO A 140 3.24 -5.01 17.67
C PRO A 140 2.02 -5.04 16.74
N VAL A 141 1.92 -6.08 15.90
CA VAL A 141 0.83 -6.21 14.91
C VAL A 141 -0.57 -6.21 15.56
N THR A 142 -0.71 -6.77 16.75
CA THR A 142 -1.99 -6.74 17.49
C THR A 142 -2.41 -5.33 17.92
N GLN A 143 -1.44 -4.46 18.20
CA GLN A 143 -1.70 -3.05 18.45
C GLN A 143 -1.95 -2.31 17.13
N LEU A 144 -1.21 -2.63 16.07
CA LEU A 144 -1.39 -2.04 14.74
C LEU A 144 -2.82 -2.25 14.21
N ILE A 145 -3.39 -3.45 14.39
CA ILE A 145 -4.77 -3.74 14.02
C ILE A 145 -5.72 -2.73 14.67
N LYS A 146 -5.61 -2.52 15.99
CA LYS A 146 -6.44 -1.56 16.72
C LYS A 146 -6.24 -0.12 16.25
N GLU A 147 -5.00 0.27 15.96
CA GLU A 147 -4.71 1.61 15.44
C GLU A 147 -5.31 1.82 14.04
N ILE A 148 -5.30 0.79 13.19
CA ILE A 148 -5.96 0.86 11.88
C ILE A 148 -7.48 0.99 12.06
N GLU A 149 -8.10 0.20 12.94
CA GLU A 149 -9.54 0.26 13.18
C GLU A 149 -10.01 1.61 13.74
N LYS A 150 -9.23 2.21 14.63
CA LYS A 150 -9.52 3.53 15.22
C LYS A 150 -9.37 4.69 14.23
N ALA A 151 -8.54 4.55 13.22
CA ALA A 151 -8.30 5.62 12.25
C ALA A 151 -9.59 6.01 11.50
N THR A 152 -9.74 7.27 11.16
CA THR A 152 -10.81 7.76 10.28
C THR A 152 -10.69 7.10 8.90
N PHE A 153 -9.50 7.14 8.32
CA PHE A 153 -9.10 6.41 7.11
C PHE A 153 -7.58 6.28 7.08
N CYS A 154 -7.07 5.52 6.11
CA CYS A 154 -5.65 5.32 5.92
C CYS A 154 -5.14 6.01 4.66
N VAL A 155 -3.86 6.42 4.68
CA VAL A 155 -3.14 6.93 3.50
C VAL A 155 -1.92 6.05 3.26
N LEU A 156 -1.72 5.64 2.01
CA LEU A 156 -0.58 4.84 1.56
C LEU A 156 0.21 5.60 0.49
N PRO A 157 1.05 6.56 0.89
CA PRO A 157 1.83 7.39 -0.01
C PRO A 157 3.08 6.64 -0.45
N LEU A 158 3.08 6.11 -1.65
CA LEU A 158 4.19 5.33 -2.18
C LEU A 158 4.93 6.09 -3.28
N GLN A 159 6.25 5.97 -3.26
CA GLN A 159 7.09 6.33 -4.40
C GLN A 159 6.82 5.37 -5.56
N SER A 160 6.94 5.84 -6.79
CA SER A 160 6.66 5.01 -7.97
C SER A 160 7.85 4.10 -8.30
N PHE A 161 7.59 2.78 -8.31
CA PHE A 161 8.54 1.74 -8.74
C PHE A 161 7.80 0.67 -9.54
N ASN A 162 8.51 0.06 -10.49
CA ASN A 162 7.97 -1.04 -11.28
C ASN A 162 8.32 -2.41 -10.68
N TYR A 163 7.99 -2.62 -9.40
CA TYR A 163 8.12 -3.92 -8.70
C TYR A 163 7.18 -4.01 -7.50
N SER A 164 7.05 -5.21 -6.97
CA SER A 164 6.13 -5.54 -5.89
C SER A 164 6.47 -4.83 -4.59
N PHE A 165 5.55 -3.98 -4.11
CA PHE A 165 5.79 -3.20 -2.92
C PHE A 165 4.50 -2.47 -2.45
N GLY A 166 4.27 -2.46 -1.14
CA GLY A 166 3.11 -1.81 -0.53
C GLY A 166 1.84 -2.67 -0.43
N GLN A 167 1.72 -3.76 -1.19
CA GLN A 167 0.53 -4.63 -1.21
C GLN A 167 0.14 -5.13 0.16
N MET A 168 1.08 -5.62 0.96
CA MET A 168 0.78 -6.14 2.30
C MET A 168 0.11 -5.09 3.18
N THR A 169 0.65 -3.87 3.22
CA THR A 169 0.06 -2.79 4.01
C THR A 169 -1.32 -2.40 3.50
N LEU A 170 -1.49 -2.31 2.17
CA LEU A 170 -2.77 -2.02 1.54
C LEU A 170 -3.83 -3.05 1.94
N LEU A 171 -3.56 -4.33 1.70
CA LEU A 171 -4.53 -5.40 1.90
C LEU A 171 -4.89 -5.60 3.38
N GLN A 172 -3.95 -5.40 4.30
CA GLN A 172 -4.24 -5.41 5.73
C GLN A 172 -5.19 -4.30 6.15
N GLN A 173 -4.99 -3.08 5.66
CA GLN A 173 -5.88 -1.95 5.93
C GLN A 173 -7.28 -2.19 5.32
N MET A 174 -7.34 -2.70 4.11
CA MET A 174 -8.58 -3.05 3.44
C MET A 174 -9.36 -4.14 4.19
N LEU A 175 -8.68 -5.21 4.67
CA LEU A 175 -9.32 -6.28 5.46
C LEU A 175 -9.92 -5.77 6.77
N LEU A 176 -9.31 -4.76 7.37
CA LEU A 176 -9.84 -4.11 8.57
C LEU A 176 -10.94 -3.08 8.27
N LYS A 177 -11.57 -3.21 7.09
CA LYS A 177 -12.72 -2.37 6.66
C LYS A 177 -12.37 -0.88 6.64
N LYS A 178 -11.12 -0.52 6.31
CA LYS A 178 -10.68 0.86 6.29
C LYS A 178 -10.64 1.40 4.87
N ALA A 179 -11.21 2.59 4.66
CA ALA A 179 -10.97 3.33 3.43
C ALA A 179 -9.48 3.67 3.33
N VAL A 180 -8.92 3.49 2.14
CA VAL A 180 -7.52 3.80 1.86
C VAL A 180 -7.44 4.80 0.71
N ILE A 181 -6.61 5.82 0.88
CA ILE A 181 -6.14 6.67 -0.22
C ILE A 181 -4.72 6.19 -0.55
N ALA A 182 -4.48 5.76 -1.77
CA ALA A 182 -3.20 5.20 -2.17
C ALA A 182 -2.62 5.90 -3.41
N ALA A 183 -1.29 5.97 -3.50
CA ALA A 183 -0.63 6.44 -4.70
C ALA A 183 -0.93 5.49 -5.89
N ASN A 184 -1.24 6.06 -7.05
CA ASN A 184 -1.51 5.35 -8.30
C ASN A 184 -0.22 4.76 -8.90
N VAL A 185 0.40 3.83 -8.18
CA VAL A 185 1.67 3.20 -8.56
C VAL A 185 1.44 1.82 -9.18
N PRO A 186 2.33 1.35 -10.07
CA PRO A 186 2.20 0.06 -10.75
C PRO A 186 1.95 -1.11 -9.80
N SER A 187 2.59 -1.11 -8.62
CA SER A 187 2.48 -2.20 -7.65
C SER A 187 1.10 -2.34 -7.00
N LEU A 188 0.27 -1.30 -7.00
CA LEU A 188 -1.06 -1.32 -6.39
C LEU A 188 -2.22 -1.41 -7.39
N ARG A 189 -2.02 -1.00 -8.64
CA ARG A 189 -3.07 -0.98 -9.68
C ARG A 189 -3.75 -2.32 -9.93
N ASP A 190 -3.05 -3.42 -9.68
CA ASP A 190 -3.61 -4.77 -9.86
C ASP A 190 -4.55 -5.19 -8.71
N TYR A 191 -4.57 -4.44 -7.61
CA TYR A 191 -5.23 -4.80 -6.36
C TYR A 191 -6.44 -3.95 -6.02
N VAL A 192 -6.59 -2.78 -6.65
CA VAL A 192 -7.65 -1.82 -6.31
C VAL A 192 -8.33 -1.26 -7.55
N THR A 193 -9.55 -0.81 -7.34
CA THR A 193 -10.33 -0.08 -8.34
C THR A 193 -10.69 1.29 -7.76
N ASP A 194 -10.18 2.35 -8.40
CA ASP A 194 -10.39 3.72 -7.96
C ASP A 194 -11.88 4.06 -7.83
N GLY A 195 -12.22 4.75 -6.75
CA GLY A 195 -13.59 5.15 -6.42
C GLY A 195 -14.52 4.01 -6.00
N GLN A 196 -14.05 2.74 -6.03
CA GLN A 196 -14.86 1.58 -5.63
C GLN A 196 -14.41 1.00 -4.28
N ASP A 197 -13.15 0.62 -4.16
CA ASP A 197 -12.56 0.00 -2.96
C ASP A 197 -11.29 0.72 -2.45
N CYS A 198 -10.86 1.76 -3.15
CA CYS A 198 -9.75 2.65 -2.80
C CYS A 198 -9.99 4.00 -3.47
N LEU A 199 -9.38 5.07 -2.96
CA LEU A 199 -9.19 6.30 -3.72
C LEU A 199 -7.73 6.38 -4.16
N LEU A 200 -7.49 6.68 -5.44
CA LEU A 200 -6.16 6.85 -5.97
C LEU A 200 -5.82 8.33 -6.14
N TYR A 201 -4.53 8.65 -6.07
CA TYR A 201 -3.98 9.95 -6.45
C TYR A 201 -2.67 9.73 -7.21
N GLU A 202 -2.30 10.65 -8.10
CA GLU A 202 -1.05 10.54 -8.86
C GLU A 202 0.17 10.73 -7.93
N PRO A 203 1.20 9.87 -8.05
CA PRO A 203 2.42 9.99 -7.24
C PRO A 203 3.02 11.41 -7.28
N GLU A 204 3.54 11.87 -6.15
CA GLU A 204 4.15 13.20 -5.98
C GLU A 204 3.15 14.38 -6.12
N ASN A 205 1.85 14.11 -6.27
CA ASN A 205 0.80 15.12 -6.37
C ASN A 205 0.14 15.39 -5.00
N ALA A 206 0.73 16.30 -4.23
CA ALA A 206 0.23 16.68 -2.90
C ALA A 206 -1.14 17.38 -2.97
N GLU A 207 -1.47 18.02 -4.09
CA GLU A 207 -2.75 18.69 -4.29
C GLU A 207 -3.89 17.69 -4.38
N GLU A 208 -3.77 16.75 -5.27
CA GLU A 208 -4.76 15.67 -5.45
C GLU A 208 -4.89 14.81 -4.19
N LEU A 209 -3.78 14.50 -3.50
CA LEU A 209 -3.84 13.81 -2.23
C LEU A 209 -4.64 14.60 -1.19
N ALA A 210 -4.43 15.91 -1.09
CA ALA A 210 -5.19 16.77 -0.19
C ALA A 210 -6.69 16.78 -0.52
N GLU A 211 -7.05 16.84 -1.80
CA GLU A 211 -8.44 16.75 -2.26
C GLU A 211 -9.10 15.42 -1.87
N GLN A 212 -8.43 14.28 -2.07
CA GLN A 212 -8.96 12.99 -1.66
C GLN A 212 -9.10 12.88 -0.13
N MET A 213 -8.14 13.43 0.63
CA MET A 213 -8.24 13.49 2.10
C MET A 213 -9.42 14.36 2.53
N GLU A 214 -9.61 15.53 1.95
CA GLU A 214 -10.75 16.42 2.24
C GLU A 214 -12.07 15.72 1.95
N ARG A 215 -12.16 15.02 0.82
CA ARG A 215 -13.34 14.24 0.42
C ARG A 215 -13.76 13.21 1.46
N LEU A 216 -12.81 12.46 2.03
CA LEU A 216 -13.11 11.46 3.06
C LEU A 216 -13.39 12.08 4.44
N ILE A 217 -12.84 13.24 4.74
CA ILE A 217 -13.18 14.00 5.96
C ILE A 217 -14.61 14.53 5.88
N GLN A 218 -15.02 15.04 4.72
CA GLN A 218 -16.35 15.63 4.52
C GLN A 218 -17.45 14.58 4.34
N ASP A 219 -17.12 13.39 3.83
CA ASP A 219 -18.08 12.31 3.60
C ASP A 219 -17.68 10.99 4.31
N PRO A 220 -17.99 10.86 5.62
CA PRO A 220 -17.76 9.62 6.36
C PRO A 220 -18.51 8.40 5.80
N LYS A 221 -19.65 8.60 5.12
CA LYS A 221 -20.40 7.50 4.50
C LYS A 221 -19.66 6.94 3.29
N LEU A 222 -18.98 7.80 2.52
CA LEU A 222 -18.11 7.36 1.45
C LEU A 222 -16.94 6.53 2.01
N ALA A 223 -16.31 6.98 3.10
CA ALA A 223 -15.25 6.24 3.76
C ALA A 223 -15.73 4.85 4.23
N GLU A 224 -16.91 4.77 4.85
CA GLU A 224 -17.49 3.50 5.25
C GLU A 224 -17.74 2.57 4.07
N LYS A 225 -18.37 3.07 3.00
CA LYS A 225 -18.65 2.31 1.78
C LYS A 225 -17.38 1.77 1.11
N LEU A 226 -16.35 2.61 0.97
CA LEU A 226 -15.06 2.21 0.41
C LEU A 226 -14.42 1.12 1.27
N GLY A 227 -14.43 1.25 2.59
CA GLY A 227 -13.91 0.25 3.51
C GLY A 227 -14.62 -1.10 3.42
N GLU A 228 -15.95 -1.10 3.29
CA GLU A 228 -16.73 -2.33 3.07
C GLU A 228 -16.36 -3.03 1.77
N ASN A 229 -16.34 -2.28 0.68
CA ASN A 229 -15.96 -2.80 -0.62
C ASN A 229 -14.52 -3.33 -0.62
N ALA A 230 -13.60 -2.60 0.02
CA ALA A 230 -12.21 -2.97 0.18
C ALA A 230 -12.07 -4.33 0.88
N MET A 231 -12.72 -4.51 2.02
CA MET A 231 -12.69 -5.77 2.76
C MET A 231 -13.24 -6.94 1.91
N ASN A 232 -14.34 -6.74 1.22
CA ASN A 232 -14.94 -7.76 0.36
C ASN A 232 -14.01 -8.13 -0.81
N SER A 233 -13.40 -7.14 -1.47
CA SER A 233 -12.43 -7.36 -2.55
C SER A 233 -11.25 -8.22 -2.09
N VAL A 234 -10.69 -7.96 -0.89
CA VAL A 234 -9.57 -8.75 -0.38
C VAL A 234 -9.99 -10.17 -0.02
N ARG A 235 -11.11 -10.33 0.68
CA ARG A 235 -11.61 -11.67 1.05
C ARG A 235 -11.89 -12.54 -0.16
N GLU A 236 -12.40 -11.95 -1.22
CA GLU A 236 -12.74 -12.68 -2.45
C GLU A 236 -11.51 -12.97 -3.32
N LYS A 237 -10.61 -11.98 -3.50
CA LYS A 237 -9.60 -12.01 -4.56
C LYS A 237 -8.16 -12.10 -4.05
N TRP A 238 -7.83 -11.50 -2.89
CA TRP A 238 -6.46 -11.24 -2.46
C TRP A 238 -6.14 -11.88 -1.10
N ASN A 239 -6.65 -13.09 -0.87
CA ASN A 239 -6.39 -13.85 0.36
C ASN A 239 -5.22 -14.84 0.16
N GLU A 240 -4.60 -15.22 1.29
CA GLU A 240 -3.43 -16.12 1.30
C GLU A 240 -3.73 -17.53 0.81
N LYS A 241 -4.97 -18.01 0.97
CA LYS A 241 -5.35 -19.36 0.53
C LYS A 241 -5.29 -19.47 -0.99
N ARG A 242 -5.81 -18.44 -1.67
CA ARG A 242 -5.75 -18.36 -3.13
C ARG A 242 -4.31 -18.23 -3.62
N MET A 243 -3.52 -17.34 -2.99
CA MET A 243 -2.10 -17.20 -3.32
C MET A 243 -1.36 -18.54 -3.15
N ALA A 244 -1.59 -19.25 -2.04
CA ALA A 244 -0.96 -20.55 -1.79
C ALA A 244 -1.36 -21.61 -2.83
N GLN A 245 -2.62 -21.62 -3.25
CA GLN A 245 -3.09 -22.51 -4.30
C GLN A 245 -2.41 -22.21 -5.64
N ASP A 246 -2.37 -20.96 -6.06
CA ASP A 246 -1.74 -20.54 -7.32
C ASP A 246 -0.22 -20.87 -7.32
N ILE A 247 0.46 -20.68 -6.18
CA ILE A 247 1.87 -21.09 -6.00
C ILE A 247 2.02 -22.60 -6.13
N TRP A 248 1.15 -23.37 -5.48
CA TRP A 248 1.19 -24.82 -5.54
C TRP A 248 0.99 -25.34 -6.96
N GLU A 249 0.04 -24.82 -7.69
CA GLU A 249 -0.21 -25.17 -9.10
C GLU A 249 1.00 -24.88 -9.98
N PHE A 250 1.60 -23.69 -9.81
CA PHE A 250 2.83 -23.33 -10.54
C PHE A 250 4.01 -24.26 -10.21
N CYS A 251 4.21 -24.59 -8.95
CA CYS A 251 5.27 -25.52 -8.55
C CYS A 251 5.07 -26.91 -9.18
N ARG A 252 3.84 -27.41 -9.25
CA ARG A 252 3.53 -28.70 -9.87
C ARG A 252 3.79 -28.74 -11.37
N GLU A 253 3.59 -27.65 -12.06
CA GLU A 253 3.90 -27.53 -13.49
C GLU A 253 5.39 -27.59 -13.77
N ILE A 254 6.21 -26.98 -12.90
CA ILE A 254 7.68 -26.97 -13.04
C ILE A 254 8.31 -28.34 -12.76
N VAL A 255 7.73 -29.14 -11.87
CA VAL A 255 8.28 -30.45 -11.47
C VAL A 255 7.89 -31.56 -12.43
N ARG A 256 6.93 -31.36 -13.30
CA ARG A 256 6.53 -32.28 -14.37
C ARG A 256 7.45 -32.19 -15.58
#